data_22008a9058a3768ea178d1650bfd166e
#
_entry.id   22008a9058a3768ea178d1650bfd166e
#
_cell.length_a   1.000
_cell.length_b   1.000
_cell.length_c   1.000
_cell.angle_alpha   90.00
_cell.angle_beta   90.00
_cell.angle_gamma   90.00
#
_symmetry.space_group_name_H-M   'P 1'
#
loop_
_entity.id
_entity.type
_entity.pdbx_description
1 polymer ?
#
loop_
_entity_poly.entity_id
_entity_poly.type
_entity_poly.pdbx_seq_one_letter_code
_entity_poly.pdbx_strand_id
1 'polypeptide(L)'
;MIMRKKFVCMVTAALAFMASAQPFQSIYYPSKLTASTITRVHQRASVLRSADENIHAIVRLCDEADLDRLAADYGVAFNVVTGNLATAVIPMSALVDFAEDPDVENVDAGNSVKAMTDLAREYSHVDALHVGLPDFPRSFTGKGVLIGVIDTGFDFMHPAFRDAGGNSRIIHVWDQSGRNGNTSSMGYGVVFDTPELIRSAAHDVSRDTHGSHVAAIAASSADVYKGMAPESDIVVVATDKSESGIIDALAYLLDYAEKEKKPMAINLSMGTVIGFKDGTDPIASMIDGLLDESGKKCLMAIAAGNEGHRNSTIVTEVVG
;
A
#
# COMPACT_ATOMS: atom_id res chain seq x y z
N MET A 1 68.96 5.63 -4.77
CA MET A 1 68.53 4.79 -5.89
C MET A 1 67.11 4.13 -5.63
N ILE A 2 66.48 4.36 -4.49
CA ILE A 2 65.19 3.77 -4.09
C ILE A 2 63.99 4.68 -4.44
N MET A 3 64.18 6.00 -4.54
CA MET A 3 63.10 6.94 -4.84
C MET A 3 62.67 6.96 -6.31
N ARG A 4 63.51 6.57 -7.29
CA ARG A 4 63.09 6.54 -8.72
C ARG A 4 62.20 5.36 -9.09
N LYS A 5 62.24 4.24 -8.37
CA LYS A 5 61.40 3.07 -8.67
C LYS A 5 59.95 3.23 -8.20
N LYS A 6 59.69 4.03 -7.15
CA LYS A 6 58.31 4.28 -6.67
C LYS A 6 57.53 5.25 -7.57
N PHE A 7 58.23 6.17 -8.24
CA PHE A 7 57.60 7.15 -9.15
C PHE A 7 57.20 6.52 -10.49
N VAL A 8 57.97 5.55 -10.97
CA VAL A 8 57.65 4.82 -12.22
C VAL A 8 56.46 3.88 -12.01
N CYS A 9 56.32 3.28 -10.82
CA CYS A 9 55.19 2.41 -10.50
C CYS A 9 53.86 3.20 -10.34
N MET A 10 53.93 4.45 -9.84
CA MET A 10 52.71 5.30 -9.73
C MET A 10 52.25 5.84 -11.09
N VAL A 11 53.19 6.16 -11.99
CA VAL A 11 52.85 6.66 -13.34
C VAL A 11 52.31 5.53 -14.22
N THR A 12 52.83 4.30 -14.10
CA THR A 12 52.29 3.14 -14.82
C THR A 12 50.91 2.70 -14.28
N ALA A 13 50.63 2.80 -12.96
CA ALA A 13 49.30 2.53 -12.41
C ALA A 13 48.26 3.60 -12.83
N ALA A 14 48.68 4.88 -12.90
CA ALA A 14 47.80 5.96 -13.38
C ALA A 14 47.52 5.85 -14.88
N LEU A 15 48.48 5.44 -15.70
CA LEU A 15 48.31 5.21 -17.13
C LEU A 15 47.49 3.93 -17.41
N ALA A 16 47.59 2.89 -16.58
CA ALA A 16 46.74 1.70 -16.67
C ALA A 16 45.30 1.99 -16.28
N PHE A 17 45.07 2.93 -15.34
CA PHE A 17 43.71 3.37 -14.96
C PHE A 17 43.05 4.24 -16.04
N MET A 18 43.84 5.03 -16.79
CA MET A 18 43.34 5.81 -17.92
C MET A 18 43.10 4.97 -19.18
N ALA A 19 43.81 3.83 -19.34
CA ALA A 19 43.64 2.93 -20.49
C ALA A 19 42.41 2.01 -20.34
N SER A 20 41.77 1.90 -19.16
CA SER A 20 40.56 1.14 -18.92
C SER A 20 39.27 1.98 -18.89
N ALA A 21 39.38 3.30 -19.07
CA ALA A 21 38.25 4.15 -19.30
C ALA A 21 37.73 3.86 -20.73
N GLN A 22 36.78 2.95 -20.86
CA GLN A 22 36.03 2.81 -22.11
C GLN A 22 35.46 4.18 -22.47
N PRO A 23 35.55 4.63 -23.72
CA PRO A 23 34.89 5.87 -24.13
C PRO A 23 33.41 5.74 -23.75
N PHE A 24 32.89 6.74 -23.06
CA PHE A 24 31.46 6.88 -22.78
C PHE A 24 30.78 6.85 -24.13
N GLN A 25 30.26 5.71 -24.55
CA GLN A 25 29.33 5.65 -25.67
C GLN A 25 28.11 6.44 -25.21
N SER A 26 27.85 7.59 -25.81
CA SER A 26 26.61 8.31 -25.63
C SER A 26 25.49 7.39 -26.12
N ILE A 27 24.76 6.78 -25.17
CA ILE A 27 23.60 5.97 -25.51
C ILE A 27 22.54 6.98 -25.95
N TYR A 28 22.14 6.89 -27.23
CA TYR A 28 21.05 7.68 -27.77
C TYR A 28 19.73 7.10 -27.25
N TYR A 29 18.91 7.97 -26.71
CA TYR A 29 17.53 7.64 -26.36
C TYR A 29 16.56 8.52 -27.14
N PRO A 30 15.53 7.95 -27.78
CA PRO A 30 14.47 8.72 -28.42
C PRO A 30 13.85 9.75 -27.47
N SER A 31 13.55 10.92 -27.98
CA SER A 31 12.88 12.00 -27.22
C SER A 31 11.48 11.61 -26.73
N LYS A 32 10.91 10.56 -27.28
CA LYS A 32 9.61 9.99 -26.92
C LYS A 32 9.66 9.06 -25.69
N LEU A 33 10.86 8.70 -25.20
CA LEU A 33 11.02 7.99 -23.94
C LEU A 33 11.03 8.97 -22.77
N THR A 34 10.20 8.73 -21.75
CA THR A 34 10.20 9.55 -20.54
C THR A 34 11.50 9.37 -19.74
N ALA A 35 11.85 10.35 -18.91
CA ALA A 35 13.01 10.26 -18.02
C ALA A 35 12.91 9.06 -17.06
N SER A 36 11.71 8.68 -16.62
CA SER A 36 11.44 7.48 -15.82
C SER A 36 11.78 6.21 -16.60
N THR A 37 11.38 6.12 -17.86
CA THR A 37 11.70 5.00 -18.76
C THR A 37 13.22 4.86 -18.94
N ILE A 38 13.91 5.94 -19.25
CA ILE A 38 15.37 5.97 -19.41
C ILE A 38 16.06 5.50 -18.13
N THR A 39 15.64 6.01 -16.97
CA THR A 39 16.19 5.60 -15.67
C THR A 39 16.00 4.11 -15.42
N ARG A 40 14.80 3.59 -15.73
CA ARG A 40 14.48 2.17 -15.55
C ARG A 40 15.28 1.25 -16.45
N VAL A 41 15.52 1.66 -17.69
CA VAL A 41 16.40 0.96 -18.64
C VAL A 41 17.82 0.90 -18.08
N HIS A 42 18.37 2.03 -17.59
CA HIS A 42 19.72 2.06 -16.99
C HIS A 42 19.85 1.18 -15.74
N GLN A 43 18.86 1.20 -14.86
CA GLN A 43 18.85 0.38 -13.65
C GLN A 43 18.85 -1.11 -14.00
N ARG A 44 18.08 -1.52 -15.01
CA ARG A 44 18.03 -2.91 -15.47
C ARG A 44 19.27 -3.32 -16.23
N ALA A 45 19.79 -2.48 -17.12
CA ALA A 45 21.02 -2.77 -17.86
C ALA A 45 22.25 -2.99 -16.95
N SER A 46 22.26 -2.39 -15.75
CA SER A 46 23.33 -2.60 -14.75
C SER A 46 23.21 -3.94 -13.99
N VAL A 47 22.03 -4.57 -13.98
CA VAL A 47 21.74 -5.77 -13.18
C VAL A 47 21.66 -7.05 -14.05
N LEU A 48 21.29 -6.94 -15.32
CA LEU A 48 20.91 -8.09 -16.15
C LEU A 48 21.68 -8.13 -17.50
N ARG A 49 22.21 -9.32 -17.81
CA ARG A 49 22.95 -9.63 -19.03
C ARG A 49 22.11 -10.36 -20.09
N SER A 50 20.76 -10.34 -20.03
CA SER A 50 19.92 -11.05 -20.99
C SER A 50 19.05 -10.10 -21.83
N ALA A 51 19.06 -10.32 -23.15
CA ALA A 51 18.31 -9.55 -24.14
C ALA A 51 16.80 -9.93 -24.19
N ASP A 52 16.35 -10.89 -23.37
CA ASP A 52 15.01 -11.46 -23.41
C ASP A 52 14.04 -10.81 -22.40
N GLU A 53 14.31 -9.62 -21.91
CA GLU A 53 13.42 -8.95 -20.96
C GLU A 53 12.44 -8.02 -21.62
N ASN A 54 11.22 -7.99 -21.04
CA ASN A 54 10.16 -7.09 -21.44
C ASN A 54 10.07 -5.90 -20.48
N ILE A 55 9.69 -4.73 -20.99
CA ILE A 55 9.32 -3.56 -20.19
C ILE A 55 7.82 -3.35 -20.28
N HIS A 56 7.18 -3.12 -19.11
CA HIS A 56 5.78 -2.72 -19.05
C HIS A 56 5.71 -1.20 -19.07
N ALA A 57 4.91 -0.64 -19.96
CA ALA A 57 4.81 0.80 -20.16
C ALA A 57 3.36 1.23 -20.44
N ILE A 58 3.08 2.50 -20.19
CA ILE A 58 1.93 3.20 -20.76
C ILE A 58 2.45 3.88 -22.02
N VAL A 59 1.80 3.64 -23.14
CA VAL A 59 2.16 4.21 -24.43
C VAL A 59 1.08 5.20 -24.84
N ARG A 60 1.52 6.39 -25.26
CA ARG A 60 0.64 7.34 -25.97
C ARG A 60 0.85 7.15 -27.46
N LEU A 61 -0.23 7.01 -28.18
CA LEU A 61 -0.29 6.73 -29.60
C LEU A 61 -0.90 7.91 -30.35
N CYS A 62 -0.63 8.03 -31.63
CA CYS A 62 -1.35 8.93 -32.51
C CYS A 62 -2.81 8.48 -32.68
N ASP A 63 -3.71 9.40 -33.08
CA ASP A 63 -5.16 9.14 -33.13
C ASP A 63 -5.58 7.97 -34.05
N GLU A 64 -4.82 7.67 -35.08
CA GLU A 64 -5.10 6.60 -36.05
C GLU A 64 -4.02 5.50 -36.06
N ALA A 65 -3.33 5.27 -34.92
CA ALA A 65 -2.26 4.31 -34.81
C ALA A 65 -2.73 2.88 -35.11
N ASP A 66 -1.97 2.16 -35.93
CA ASP A 66 -2.22 0.75 -36.26
C ASP A 66 -1.57 -0.16 -35.21
N LEU A 67 -2.37 -0.57 -34.21
CA LEU A 67 -1.90 -1.42 -33.11
C LEU A 67 -1.48 -2.82 -33.58
N ASP A 68 -2.18 -3.39 -34.57
CA ASP A 68 -1.85 -4.73 -35.07
C ASP A 68 -0.52 -4.71 -35.81
N ARG A 69 -0.25 -3.64 -36.59
CA ARG A 69 1.05 -3.41 -37.23
C ARG A 69 2.15 -3.25 -36.16
N LEU A 70 1.96 -2.38 -35.20
CA LEU A 70 2.93 -2.13 -34.13
C LEU A 70 3.23 -3.41 -33.34
N ALA A 71 2.20 -4.21 -33.05
CA ALA A 71 2.39 -5.50 -32.38
C ALA A 71 3.21 -6.49 -33.22
N ALA A 72 2.92 -6.56 -34.53
CA ALA A 72 3.62 -7.45 -35.44
C ALA A 72 5.07 -7.03 -35.69
N ASP A 73 5.33 -5.74 -35.90
CA ASP A 73 6.65 -5.22 -36.28
C ASP A 73 7.63 -5.24 -35.10
N TYR A 74 7.16 -4.97 -33.88
CA TYR A 74 8.02 -4.81 -32.70
C TYR A 74 7.85 -5.89 -31.64
N GLY A 75 6.93 -6.84 -31.83
CA GLY A 75 6.62 -7.87 -30.85
C GLY A 75 5.99 -7.32 -29.56
N VAL A 76 5.33 -6.16 -29.64
CA VAL A 76 4.66 -5.51 -28.52
C VAL A 76 3.30 -6.15 -28.27
N ALA A 77 2.99 -6.43 -27.00
CA ALA A 77 1.66 -6.85 -26.58
C ALA A 77 0.90 -5.70 -25.94
N PHE A 78 -0.20 -5.26 -26.53
CA PHE A 78 -1.12 -4.28 -25.96
C PHE A 78 -2.19 -4.99 -25.13
N ASN A 79 -2.43 -4.53 -23.88
CA ASN A 79 -3.40 -5.19 -22.97
C ASN A 79 -4.67 -4.36 -22.78
N VAL A 80 -4.53 -3.08 -22.47
CA VAL A 80 -5.65 -2.16 -22.26
C VAL A 80 -5.46 -0.98 -23.19
N VAL A 81 -6.51 -0.63 -23.94
CA VAL A 81 -6.51 0.53 -24.84
C VAL A 81 -7.68 1.44 -24.47
N THR A 82 -7.39 2.73 -24.28
CA THR A 82 -8.39 3.74 -23.93
C THR A 82 -8.06 5.05 -24.64
N GLY A 83 -8.83 5.39 -25.66
CA GLY A 83 -8.51 6.53 -26.53
C GLY A 83 -7.14 6.32 -27.19
N ASN A 84 -6.26 7.29 -27.04
CA ASN A 84 -4.90 7.24 -27.57
C ASN A 84 -3.85 6.71 -26.55
N LEU A 85 -4.29 6.09 -25.46
CA LEU A 85 -3.41 5.49 -24.46
C LEU A 85 -3.57 3.97 -24.46
N ALA A 86 -2.46 3.28 -24.33
CA ALA A 86 -2.44 1.83 -24.18
C ALA A 86 -1.44 1.39 -23.12
N THR A 87 -1.76 0.31 -22.38
CA THR A 87 -0.74 -0.42 -21.64
C THR A 87 -0.08 -1.44 -22.57
N ALA A 88 1.25 -1.50 -22.53
CA ALA A 88 2.02 -2.34 -23.43
C ALA A 88 3.11 -3.11 -22.69
N VAL A 89 3.39 -4.31 -23.20
CA VAL A 89 4.56 -5.11 -22.85
C VAL A 89 5.49 -5.07 -24.06
N ILE A 90 6.63 -4.40 -23.91
CA ILE A 90 7.56 -4.09 -25.00
C ILE A 90 8.84 -4.88 -24.77
N PRO A 91 9.32 -5.67 -25.76
CA PRO A 91 10.64 -6.27 -25.69
C PRO A 91 11.73 -5.18 -25.57
N MET A 92 12.66 -5.35 -24.64
CA MET A 92 13.74 -4.37 -24.45
C MET A 92 14.58 -4.14 -25.70
N SER A 93 14.73 -5.17 -26.53
CA SER A 93 15.43 -5.09 -27.82
C SER A 93 14.71 -4.22 -28.85
N ALA A 94 13.39 -4.10 -28.77
CA ALA A 94 12.57 -3.32 -29.69
C ALA A 94 12.23 -1.91 -29.16
N LEU A 95 12.53 -1.60 -27.89
CA LEU A 95 12.06 -0.40 -27.22
C LEU A 95 12.44 0.91 -27.95
N VAL A 96 13.66 1.01 -28.46
CA VAL A 96 14.15 2.21 -29.16
C VAL A 96 13.45 2.37 -30.50
N ASP A 97 13.42 1.31 -31.31
CA ASP A 97 12.80 1.34 -32.64
C ASP A 97 11.29 1.54 -32.54
N PHE A 98 10.65 0.90 -31.58
CA PHE A 98 9.23 1.10 -31.25
C PHE A 98 8.93 2.56 -30.85
N ALA A 99 9.75 3.17 -30.01
CA ALA A 99 9.55 4.56 -29.61
C ALA A 99 9.76 5.56 -30.76
N GLU A 100 10.57 5.21 -31.76
CA GLU A 100 10.78 6.06 -32.95
C GLU A 100 9.67 5.95 -33.99
N ASP A 101 8.81 4.92 -33.89
CA ASP A 101 7.71 4.74 -34.83
C ASP A 101 6.79 5.97 -34.87
N PRO A 102 6.34 6.39 -36.07
CA PRO A 102 5.46 7.56 -36.26
C PRO A 102 4.15 7.48 -35.45
N ASP A 103 3.60 6.28 -35.28
CA ASP A 103 2.34 6.05 -34.57
C ASP A 103 2.49 6.14 -33.04
N VAL A 104 3.73 6.16 -32.51
CA VAL A 104 4.02 6.29 -31.09
C VAL A 104 4.39 7.73 -30.77
N GLU A 105 3.68 8.36 -29.83
CA GLU A 105 3.98 9.71 -29.34
C GLU A 105 4.87 9.70 -28.10
N ASN A 106 4.64 8.74 -27.19
CA ASN A 106 5.38 8.68 -25.92
C ASN A 106 5.33 7.28 -25.34
N VAL A 107 6.43 6.87 -24.68
CA VAL A 107 6.53 5.62 -23.92
C VAL A 107 6.94 5.94 -22.49
N ASP A 108 6.07 5.64 -21.54
CA ASP A 108 6.30 5.82 -20.12
C ASP A 108 6.25 4.47 -19.39
N ALA A 109 7.41 3.95 -19.02
CA ALA A 109 7.51 2.77 -18.17
C ALA A 109 7.16 3.03 -16.69
N GLY A 110 6.87 4.28 -16.37
CA GLY A 110 6.48 4.70 -15.03
C GLY A 110 7.57 4.48 -13.98
N ASN A 111 7.33 4.99 -12.79
CA ASN A 111 8.08 4.61 -11.61
C ASN A 111 7.50 3.32 -11.05
N SER A 112 8.32 2.47 -10.45
CA SER A 112 7.79 1.34 -9.70
C SER A 112 6.88 1.87 -8.61
N VAL A 113 5.63 1.40 -8.60
CA VAL A 113 4.69 1.68 -7.50
C VAL A 113 5.27 1.01 -6.26
N LYS A 114 5.68 1.81 -5.29
CA LYS A 114 6.08 1.33 -3.97
C LYS A 114 4.87 1.42 -3.06
N ALA A 115 4.72 0.47 -2.16
CA ALA A 115 3.84 0.64 -1.01
C ALA A 115 4.33 1.87 -0.24
N MET A 116 3.56 2.96 -0.24
CA MET A 116 3.97 4.29 0.24
C MET A 116 3.83 4.47 1.75
N THR A 117 3.85 3.38 2.53
CA THR A 117 3.60 3.44 3.98
C THR A 117 4.84 3.82 4.80
N ASP A 118 6.02 3.62 4.26
CA ASP A 118 7.29 4.03 4.87
C ASP A 118 7.46 5.55 4.92
N LEU A 119 6.91 6.26 3.92
CA LEU A 119 6.95 7.73 3.85
C LEU A 119 5.68 8.40 4.42
N ALA A 120 4.60 7.65 4.64
CA ALA A 120 3.31 8.21 5.07
C ALA A 120 3.41 8.96 6.40
N ARG A 121 4.21 8.48 7.36
CA ARG A 121 4.43 9.16 8.65
C ARG A 121 5.17 10.48 8.50
N GLU A 122 6.18 10.53 7.63
CA GLU A 122 6.94 11.74 7.33
C GLU A 122 6.03 12.80 6.69
N TYR A 123 5.30 12.44 5.64
CA TYR A 123 4.38 13.34 4.94
C TYR A 123 3.22 13.82 5.80
N SER A 124 2.73 13.00 6.73
CA SER A 124 1.68 13.36 7.69
C SER A 124 2.21 14.01 8.97
N HIS A 125 3.53 14.21 9.08
CA HIS A 125 4.22 14.76 10.25
C HIS A 125 4.02 13.96 11.55
N VAL A 126 3.64 12.70 11.49
CA VAL A 126 3.42 11.84 12.65
C VAL A 126 4.72 11.56 13.40
N ASP A 127 5.86 11.47 12.70
CA ASP A 127 7.16 11.31 13.34
C ASP A 127 7.48 12.44 14.32
N ALA A 128 7.01 13.66 14.04
CA ALA A 128 7.14 14.80 14.94
C ALA A 128 6.32 14.60 16.24
N LEU A 129 5.14 13.97 16.15
CA LEU A 129 4.33 13.61 17.33
C LEU A 129 4.99 12.50 18.15
N HIS A 130 5.69 11.55 17.50
CA HIS A 130 6.37 10.46 18.20
C HIS A 130 7.54 10.93 19.05
N VAL A 131 8.30 11.94 18.60
CA VAL A 131 9.46 12.46 19.36
C VAL A 131 9.07 13.58 20.34
N GLY A 132 7.91 14.20 20.14
CA GLY A 132 7.51 15.42 20.84
C GLY A 132 8.17 16.66 20.23
N LEU A 133 7.42 17.74 20.14
CA LEU A 133 7.89 19.06 19.70
C LEU A 133 7.77 20.05 20.86
N PRO A 134 8.40 21.25 20.79
CA PRO A 134 8.22 22.29 21.81
C PRO A 134 6.76 22.61 22.10
N ASP A 135 5.89 22.55 21.08
CA ASP A 135 4.45 22.79 21.20
C ASP A 135 3.67 21.54 21.64
N PHE A 136 4.31 20.36 21.64
CA PHE A 136 3.77 19.10 22.11
C PHE A 136 4.63 18.59 23.25
N PRO A 137 4.27 18.87 24.52
CA PRO A 137 5.15 18.65 25.68
C PRO A 137 5.43 17.18 26.00
N ARG A 138 4.85 16.25 25.25
CA ARG A 138 5.07 14.81 25.38
C ARG A 138 5.00 14.11 24.02
N SER A 139 5.57 12.91 23.96
CA SER A 139 5.43 11.97 22.84
C SER A 139 4.00 11.40 22.77
N PHE A 140 3.47 11.26 21.57
CA PHE A 140 2.17 10.67 21.29
C PHE A 140 2.37 9.46 20.36
N THR A 141 2.44 8.27 20.93
CA THR A 141 2.71 7.00 20.24
C THR A 141 1.52 6.05 20.24
N GLY A 142 0.36 6.51 20.68
CA GLY A 142 -0.83 5.68 20.86
C GLY A 142 -0.89 4.93 22.19
N LYS A 143 0.05 5.14 23.10
CA LYS A 143 0.04 4.48 24.41
C LYS A 143 -1.22 4.82 25.19
N GLY A 144 -1.94 3.78 25.63
CA GLY A 144 -3.21 3.93 26.35
C GLY A 144 -4.42 4.16 25.45
N VAL A 145 -4.27 4.06 24.14
CA VAL A 145 -5.34 4.14 23.13
C VAL A 145 -5.50 2.78 22.48
N LEU A 146 -6.71 2.43 22.06
CA LEU A 146 -7.01 1.26 21.27
C LEU A 146 -7.03 1.61 19.78
N ILE A 147 -6.45 0.76 18.97
CA ILE A 147 -6.68 0.75 17.51
C ILE A 147 -7.60 -0.42 17.19
N GLY A 148 -8.82 -0.12 16.75
CA GLY A 148 -9.78 -1.10 16.23
C GLY A 148 -9.57 -1.27 14.73
N VAL A 149 -9.46 -2.51 14.25
CA VAL A 149 -9.33 -2.78 12.80
C VAL A 149 -10.42 -3.74 12.37
N ILE A 150 -11.29 -3.29 11.46
CA ILE A 150 -12.32 -4.11 10.82
C ILE A 150 -11.81 -4.43 9.41
N ASP A 151 -11.38 -5.67 9.21
CA ASP A 151 -10.78 -6.11 7.95
C ASP A 151 -10.78 -7.66 7.85
N THR A 152 -10.02 -8.23 6.95
CA THR A 152 -9.84 -9.67 6.78
C THR A 152 -8.42 -10.00 6.35
N GLY A 153 -7.93 -11.17 6.70
CA GLY A 153 -6.57 -11.60 6.37
C GLY A 153 -5.55 -11.12 7.40
N PHE A 154 -5.73 -11.53 8.64
CA PHE A 154 -4.84 -11.19 9.74
C PHE A 154 -3.91 -12.34 10.12
N ASP A 155 -2.62 -12.07 10.22
CA ASP A 155 -1.65 -12.83 10.98
C ASP A 155 -1.51 -12.23 12.38
N PHE A 156 -2.16 -12.81 13.36
CA PHE A 156 -2.14 -12.33 14.76
C PHE A 156 -0.76 -12.49 15.41
N MET A 157 0.12 -13.28 14.81
CA MET A 157 1.44 -13.57 15.36
C MET A 157 2.56 -12.76 14.72
N HIS A 158 2.22 -11.88 13.74
CA HIS A 158 3.20 -11.12 13.01
C HIS A 158 4.08 -10.29 13.96
N PRO A 159 5.42 -10.28 13.79
CA PRO A 159 6.35 -9.56 14.67
C PRO A 159 6.08 -8.07 14.82
N ALA A 160 5.52 -7.41 13.80
CA ALA A 160 5.16 -6.00 13.82
C ALA A 160 4.11 -5.61 14.88
N PHE A 161 3.41 -6.60 15.45
CA PHE A 161 2.40 -6.40 16.49
C PHE A 161 2.88 -6.77 17.89
N ARG A 162 4.19 -6.75 18.13
CA ARG A 162 4.76 -7.03 19.44
C ARG A 162 5.27 -5.77 20.11
N ASP A 163 5.18 -5.73 21.43
CA ASP A 163 5.82 -4.71 22.23
C ASP A 163 7.34 -4.94 22.36
N ALA A 164 8.05 -4.03 23.01
CA ALA A 164 9.49 -4.15 23.25
C ALA A 164 9.86 -5.38 24.13
N GLY A 165 8.91 -5.92 24.88
CA GLY A 165 9.08 -7.15 25.67
C GLY A 165 8.79 -8.42 24.87
N GLY A 166 8.38 -8.30 23.60
CA GLY A 166 8.01 -9.42 22.74
C GLY A 166 6.57 -9.94 22.92
N ASN A 167 5.76 -9.27 23.76
CA ASN A 167 4.35 -9.62 23.95
C ASN A 167 3.50 -9.12 22.79
N SER A 168 2.41 -9.81 22.45
CA SER A 168 1.46 -9.36 21.46
C SER A 168 0.72 -8.10 21.93
N ARG A 169 0.60 -7.10 21.04
CA ARG A 169 -0.27 -5.93 21.21
C ARG A 169 -1.65 -6.14 20.59
N ILE A 170 -1.87 -7.24 19.84
CA ILE A 170 -3.22 -7.70 19.54
C ILE A 170 -3.72 -8.36 20.81
N ILE A 171 -4.65 -7.69 21.49
CA ILE A 171 -5.14 -8.08 22.80
C ILE A 171 -6.52 -8.73 22.75
N HIS A 172 -7.25 -8.55 21.66
CA HIS A 172 -8.59 -9.05 21.48
C HIS A 172 -8.91 -9.24 20.00
N VAL A 173 -9.57 -10.34 19.66
CA VAL A 173 -9.94 -10.68 18.29
C VAL A 173 -11.36 -11.23 18.27
N TRP A 174 -12.19 -10.74 17.37
CA TRP A 174 -13.44 -11.35 16.98
C TRP A 174 -13.36 -11.79 15.51
N ASP A 175 -13.39 -13.08 15.26
CA ASP A 175 -13.48 -13.64 13.90
C ASP A 175 -14.95 -13.99 13.61
N GLN A 176 -15.61 -13.15 12.79
CA GLN A 176 -17.03 -13.31 12.44
C GLN A 176 -17.31 -14.59 11.65
N SER A 177 -16.34 -15.09 10.92
CA SER A 177 -16.41 -16.34 10.14
C SER A 177 -15.93 -17.57 10.91
N GLY A 178 -15.31 -17.38 12.07
CA GLY A 178 -14.81 -18.45 12.92
C GLY A 178 -15.94 -19.34 13.46
N ARG A 179 -15.63 -20.62 13.64
CA ARG A 179 -16.63 -21.63 14.07
C ARG A 179 -16.27 -22.39 15.33
N ASN A 180 -15.01 -22.37 15.74
CA ASN A 180 -14.51 -23.15 16.85
C ASN A 180 -13.95 -22.23 17.93
N GLY A 181 -14.67 -22.08 19.04
CA GLY A 181 -14.28 -21.25 20.18
C GLY A 181 -15.46 -20.62 20.88
N ASN A 182 -15.21 -19.59 21.67
CA ASN A 182 -16.24 -18.85 22.40
C ASN A 182 -17.03 -17.96 21.44
N THR A 183 -18.35 -18.09 21.45
CA THR A 183 -19.21 -17.23 20.66
C THR A 183 -19.18 -15.79 21.19
N SER A 184 -19.17 -14.83 20.28
CA SER A 184 -19.21 -13.40 20.63
C SER A 184 -20.55 -12.99 21.29
N SER A 185 -20.58 -11.80 21.91
CA SER A 185 -21.80 -11.19 22.41
C SER A 185 -22.85 -10.89 21.31
N MET A 186 -22.43 -10.88 20.05
CA MET A 186 -23.30 -10.71 18.89
C MET A 186 -24.01 -12.01 18.48
N GLY A 187 -23.72 -13.14 19.14
CA GLY A 187 -24.37 -14.43 18.90
C GLY A 187 -23.78 -15.25 17.74
N TYR A 188 -22.69 -14.77 17.11
CA TYR A 188 -22.00 -15.51 16.05
C TYR A 188 -20.50 -15.21 16.03
N GLY A 189 -19.76 -15.97 15.21
CA GLY A 189 -18.31 -15.86 15.14
C GLY A 189 -17.64 -16.37 16.42
N VAL A 190 -16.32 -16.20 16.51
CA VAL A 190 -15.50 -16.67 17.61
C VAL A 190 -14.66 -15.55 18.16
N VAL A 191 -14.54 -15.50 19.49
CA VAL A 191 -13.71 -14.51 20.20
C VAL A 191 -12.44 -15.19 20.73
N PHE A 192 -11.31 -14.54 20.54
CA PHE A 192 -10.02 -14.86 21.15
C PHE A 192 -9.62 -13.67 22.03
N ASP A 193 -9.78 -13.81 23.33
CA ASP A 193 -9.63 -12.73 24.34
C ASP A 193 -8.47 -12.97 25.32
N THR A 194 -7.68 -14.03 25.10
CA THR A 194 -6.45 -14.26 25.86
C THR A 194 -5.25 -14.46 24.92
N PRO A 195 -4.04 -14.14 25.38
CA PRO A 195 -2.83 -14.35 24.58
C PRO A 195 -2.65 -15.78 24.08
N GLU A 196 -3.10 -16.78 24.86
CA GLU A 196 -3.03 -18.19 24.52
C GLU A 196 -4.00 -18.53 23.38
N LEU A 197 -5.24 -18.03 23.44
CA LEU A 197 -6.25 -18.24 22.40
C LEU A 197 -5.84 -17.55 21.09
N ILE A 198 -5.37 -16.32 21.16
CA ILE A 198 -4.88 -15.57 19.99
C ILE A 198 -3.69 -16.31 19.35
N ARG A 199 -2.74 -16.79 20.17
CA ARG A 199 -1.60 -17.56 19.69
C ARG A 199 -2.03 -18.90 19.07
N SER A 200 -3.02 -19.55 19.65
CA SER A 200 -3.54 -20.83 19.14
C SER A 200 -4.29 -20.67 17.83
N ALA A 201 -5.03 -19.56 17.67
CA ALA A 201 -5.69 -19.22 16.41
C ALA A 201 -4.68 -18.85 15.31
N ALA A 202 -3.64 -18.11 15.69
CA ALA A 202 -2.57 -17.60 14.85
C ALA A 202 -3.02 -16.64 13.71
N HIS A 203 -4.12 -16.90 13.06
CA HIS A 203 -4.69 -16.10 11.96
C HIS A 203 -6.22 -16.29 11.90
N ASP A 204 -6.92 -15.41 11.18
CA ASP A 204 -8.34 -15.59 10.85
C ASP A 204 -8.54 -16.66 9.77
N VAL A 205 -9.80 -16.93 9.42
CA VAL A 205 -10.11 -17.95 8.39
C VAL A 205 -9.75 -17.52 6.97
N SER A 206 -9.49 -16.22 6.75
CA SER A 206 -9.10 -15.70 5.44
C SER A 206 -7.67 -16.11 5.08
N ARG A 207 -7.44 -16.29 3.78
CA ARG A 207 -6.08 -16.47 3.23
C ARG A 207 -5.51 -15.18 2.64
N ASP A 208 -6.22 -14.07 2.78
CA ASP A 208 -5.76 -12.74 2.42
C ASP A 208 -4.69 -12.25 3.42
N THR A 209 -4.04 -11.16 3.13
CA THR A 209 -3.08 -10.49 4.02
C THR A 209 -3.41 -9.02 4.21
N HIS A 210 -4.54 -8.57 3.69
CA HIS A 210 -4.94 -7.16 3.66
C HIS A 210 -5.06 -6.58 5.07
N GLY A 211 -5.76 -7.25 5.97
CA GLY A 211 -5.96 -6.80 7.35
C GLY A 211 -4.64 -6.68 8.13
N SER A 212 -3.70 -7.61 7.95
CA SER A 212 -2.35 -7.50 8.54
C SER A 212 -1.62 -6.26 8.04
N HIS A 213 -1.70 -5.96 6.74
CA HIS A 213 -1.06 -4.79 6.15
C HIS A 213 -1.67 -3.50 6.68
N VAL A 214 -3.00 -3.40 6.69
CA VAL A 214 -3.74 -2.24 7.22
C VAL A 214 -3.44 -2.02 8.70
N ALA A 215 -3.49 -3.07 9.52
CA ALA A 215 -3.16 -2.99 10.93
C ALA A 215 -1.71 -2.56 11.17
N ALA A 216 -0.77 -2.98 10.30
CA ALA A 216 0.63 -2.58 10.40
C ALA A 216 0.82 -1.08 10.07
N ILE A 217 0.13 -0.55 9.07
CA ILE A 217 0.13 0.90 8.78
C ILE A 217 -0.35 1.68 9.99
N ALA A 218 -1.42 1.22 10.62
CA ALA A 218 -2.01 1.90 11.79
C ALA A 218 -1.12 1.77 13.03
N ALA A 219 -0.58 0.59 13.32
CA ALA A 219 -0.08 0.27 14.65
C ALA A 219 1.19 -0.60 14.71
N SER A 220 1.97 -0.75 13.62
CA SER A 220 3.23 -1.52 13.68
C SER A 220 4.23 -0.92 14.67
N SER A 221 4.89 -1.78 15.44
CA SER A 221 6.03 -1.44 16.30
C SER A 221 7.39 -1.72 15.66
N ALA A 222 7.43 -2.17 14.39
CA ALA A 222 8.67 -2.43 13.69
C ALA A 222 9.49 -1.15 13.49
N ASP A 223 10.82 -1.26 13.56
CA ASP A 223 11.69 -0.08 13.45
C ASP A 223 11.64 0.58 12.08
N VAL A 224 11.65 -0.20 11.00
CA VAL A 224 11.69 0.32 9.62
C VAL A 224 10.28 0.72 9.16
N TYR A 225 9.29 -0.15 9.36
CA TYR A 225 7.89 0.08 8.95
C TYR A 225 7.02 0.33 10.17
N LYS A 226 7.40 1.32 10.96
CA LYS A 226 6.65 1.74 12.14
C LYS A 226 5.30 2.32 11.74
N GLY A 227 4.23 1.93 12.44
CA GLY A 227 2.88 2.44 12.25
C GLY A 227 2.67 3.84 12.84
N MET A 228 1.47 4.37 12.65
CA MET A 228 1.07 5.69 13.19
C MET A 228 0.97 5.69 14.70
N ALA A 229 0.54 4.57 15.33
CA ALA A 229 0.36 4.40 16.77
C ALA A 229 1.11 3.16 17.29
N PRO A 230 2.47 3.19 17.32
CA PRO A 230 3.30 2.00 17.58
C PRO A 230 3.22 1.44 18.99
N GLU A 231 2.65 2.16 19.96
CA GLU A 231 2.48 1.71 21.35
C GLU A 231 0.99 1.52 21.74
N SER A 232 0.06 1.56 20.77
CA SER A 232 -1.35 1.26 21.02
C SER A 232 -1.58 -0.23 21.24
N ASP A 233 -2.62 -0.58 21.98
CA ASP A 233 -3.20 -1.92 21.95
C ASP A 233 -4.08 -2.07 20.71
N ILE A 234 -4.15 -3.27 20.14
CA ILE A 234 -4.84 -3.55 18.88
C ILE A 234 -6.01 -4.50 19.16
N VAL A 235 -7.19 -4.13 18.69
CA VAL A 235 -8.41 -4.94 18.71
C VAL A 235 -8.83 -5.23 17.28
N VAL A 236 -8.98 -6.49 16.93
CA VAL A 236 -9.25 -6.93 15.56
C VAL A 236 -10.66 -7.48 15.46
N VAL A 237 -11.40 -7.08 14.44
CA VAL A 237 -12.57 -7.82 13.95
C VAL A 237 -12.26 -8.31 12.54
N ALA A 238 -12.09 -9.64 12.40
CA ALA A 238 -11.98 -10.29 11.12
C ALA A 238 -13.39 -10.48 10.55
N THR A 239 -13.77 -9.57 9.63
CA THR A 239 -15.15 -9.46 9.14
C THR A 239 -15.49 -10.51 8.10
N ASP A 240 -16.77 -10.88 8.06
CA ASP A 240 -17.37 -11.73 7.01
C ASP A 240 -17.66 -10.95 5.70
N LYS A 241 -17.34 -9.63 5.67
CA LYS A 241 -17.53 -8.71 4.55
C LYS A 241 -18.98 -8.39 4.22
N SER A 242 -19.95 -8.75 5.07
CA SER A 242 -21.32 -8.30 4.92
C SER A 242 -21.51 -6.89 5.49
N GLU A 243 -22.45 -6.13 4.94
CA GLU A 243 -22.76 -4.79 5.46
C GLU A 243 -23.25 -4.85 6.91
N SER A 244 -24.10 -5.82 7.25
CA SER A 244 -24.52 -6.05 8.62
C SER A 244 -23.37 -6.45 9.53
N GLY A 245 -22.45 -7.31 9.06
CA GLY A 245 -21.26 -7.69 9.80
C GLY A 245 -20.33 -6.50 10.10
N ILE A 246 -20.24 -5.52 9.19
CA ILE A 246 -19.50 -4.27 9.43
C ILE A 246 -20.17 -3.44 10.53
N ILE A 247 -21.48 -3.31 10.54
CA ILE A 247 -22.22 -2.59 11.59
C ILE A 247 -22.06 -3.29 12.94
N ASP A 248 -22.21 -4.62 12.97
CA ASP A 248 -22.01 -5.42 14.18
C ASP A 248 -20.55 -5.29 14.69
N ALA A 249 -19.58 -5.25 13.78
CA ALA A 249 -18.17 -5.04 14.12
C ALA A 249 -17.94 -3.68 14.77
N LEU A 250 -18.56 -2.61 14.23
CA LEU A 250 -18.48 -1.29 14.81
C LEU A 250 -19.10 -1.27 16.22
N ALA A 251 -20.31 -1.75 16.37
CA ALA A 251 -20.99 -1.82 17.66
C ALA A 251 -20.18 -2.62 18.70
N TYR A 252 -19.59 -3.74 18.27
CA TYR A 252 -18.75 -4.57 19.11
C TYR A 252 -17.49 -3.84 19.60
N LEU A 253 -16.81 -3.11 18.71
CA LEU A 253 -15.62 -2.35 19.05
C LEU A 253 -15.93 -1.18 19.99
N LEU A 254 -17.06 -0.49 19.79
CA LEU A 254 -17.51 0.59 20.66
C LEU A 254 -17.83 0.07 22.07
N ASP A 255 -18.54 -1.04 22.19
CA ASP A 255 -18.82 -1.72 23.47
C ASP A 255 -17.52 -2.17 24.16
N TYR A 256 -16.56 -2.71 23.39
CA TYR A 256 -15.25 -3.09 23.93
C TYR A 256 -14.48 -1.88 24.48
N ALA A 257 -14.42 -0.78 23.72
CA ALA A 257 -13.74 0.45 24.14
C ALA A 257 -14.36 1.05 25.42
N GLU A 258 -15.69 0.99 25.55
CA GLU A 258 -16.41 1.45 26.74
C GLU A 258 -16.09 0.58 27.97
N LYS A 259 -16.09 -0.75 27.81
CA LYS A 259 -15.74 -1.69 28.88
C LYS A 259 -14.30 -1.50 29.35
N GLU A 260 -13.36 -1.30 28.43
CA GLU A 260 -11.95 -1.04 28.73
C GLU A 260 -11.71 0.40 29.23
N LYS A 261 -12.70 1.30 29.11
CA LYS A 261 -12.59 2.73 29.44
C LYS A 261 -11.43 3.43 28.72
N LYS A 262 -11.12 3.00 27.53
CA LYS A 262 -10.06 3.54 26.68
C LYS A 262 -10.65 4.21 25.44
N PRO A 263 -10.06 5.32 24.95
CA PRO A 263 -10.40 5.85 23.64
C PRO A 263 -9.97 4.88 22.53
N MET A 264 -10.72 4.85 21.44
CA MET A 264 -10.42 3.98 20.30
C MET A 264 -10.45 4.75 18.97
N ALA A 265 -9.45 4.49 18.13
CA ALA A 265 -9.50 4.85 16.71
C ALA A 265 -9.77 3.58 15.89
N ILE A 266 -10.86 3.58 15.12
CA ILE A 266 -11.33 2.45 14.34
C ILE A 266 -10.97 2.68 12.88
N ASN A 267 -10.41 1.68 12.22
CA ASN A 267 -10.12 1.68 10.79
C ASN A 267 -11.00 0.67 10.06
N LEU A 268 -11.64 1.13 8.97
CA LEU A 268 -12.34 0.31 8.01
C LEU A 268 -11.77 0.59 6.62
N SER A 269 -10.90 -0.30 6.13
CA SER A 269 -10.30 -0.20 4.80
C SER A 269 -11.05 -1.04 3.77
N MET A 270 -12.36 -1.00 3.86
CA MET A 270 -13.31 -1.70 2.99
C MET A 270 -14.47 -0.76 2.65
N GLY A 271 -15.18 -1.06 1.57
CA GLY A 271 -16.35 -0.28 1.18
C GLY A 271 -17.09 -0.90 0.00
N THR A 272 -18.22 -0.31 -0.34
CA THR A 272 -19.01 -0.65 -1.53
C THR A 272 -19.17 0.57 -2.41
N VAL A 273 -19.27 0.35 -3.72
CA VAL A 273 -19.61 1.39 -4.69
C VAL A 273 -21.13 1.58 -4.84
N ILE A 274 -21.91 0.70 -4.23
CA ILE A 274 -23.37 0.71 -4.26
C ILE A 274 -23.89 1.53 -3.06
N GLY A 275 -24.95 2.28 -3.27
CA GLY A 275 -25.59 3.11 -2.24
C GLY A 275 -25.60 4.60 -2.58
N PHE A 276 -26.32 5.37 -1.78
CA PHE A 276 -26.40 6.83 -1.93
C PHE A 276 -25.09 7.46 -1.42
N LYS A 277 -24.56 8.45 -2.15
CA LYS A 277 -23.31 9.11 -1.80
C LYS A 277 -23.50 10.35 -0.93
N ASP A 278 -24.72 10.58 -0.46
CA ASP A 278 -25.12 11.72 0.37
C ASP A 278 -25.22 11.37 1.89
N GLY A 279 -24.91 10.13 2.25
CA GLY A 279 -24.94 9.66 3.63
C GLY A 279 -26.33 9.24 4.13
N THR A 280 -27.35 9.20 3.26
CA THR A 280 -28.73 8.86 3.65
C THR A 280 -29.04 7.36 3.57
N ASP A 281 -28.10 6.54 3.10
CA ASP A 281 -28.31 5.09 3.08
C ASP A 281 -28.28 4.49 4.50
N PRO A 282 -28.90 3.31 4.69
CA PRO A 282 -29.04 2.71 6.01
C PRO A 282 -27.71 2.44 6.71
N ILE A 283 -26.65 2.03 5.99
CA ILE A 283 -25.35 1.71 6.60
C ILE A 283 -24.66 2.99 7.11
N ALA A 284 -24.67 4.08 6.32
CA ALA A 284 -24.14 5.35 6.73
C ALA A 284 -24.85 5.89 7.96
N SER A 285 -26.21 5.85 7.94
CA SER A 285 -27.03 6.32 9.07
C SER A 285 -26.79 5.52 10.35
N MET A 286 -26.57 4.20 10.24
CA MET A 286 -26.27 3.35 11.41
C MET A 286 -24.86 3.64 11.95
N ILE A 287 -23.86 3.84 11.08
CA ILE A 287 -22.51 4.22 11.49
C ILE A 287 -22.53 5.54 12.26
N ASP A 288 -23.19 6.57 11.72
CA ASP A 288 -23.31 7.88 12.34
C ASP A 288 -24.01 7.77 13.72
N GLY A 289 -25.13 7.04 13.79
CA GLY A 289 -25.86 6.85 15.05
C GLY A 289 -25.01 6.17 16.13
N LEU A 290 -24.31 5.10 15.80
CA LEU A 290 -23.44 4.38 16.73
C LEU A 290 -22.26 5.25 17.22
N LEU A 291 -21.66 6.03 16.32
CA LEU A 291 -20.54 6.92 16.70
C LEU A 291 -21.03 8.07 17.59
N ASP A 292 -22.20 8.66 17.32
CA ASP A 292 -22.79 9.71 18.14
C ASP A 292 -23.10 9.21 19.56
N GLU A 293 -23.65 8.00 19.70
CA GLU A 293 -23.92 7.34 20.97
C GLU A 293 -22.65 7.03 21.77
N SER A 294 -21.52 6.83 21.13
CA SER A 294 -20.24 6.52 21.78
C SER A 294 -19.65 7.67 22.64
N GLY A 295 -20.27 8.83 22.62
CA GLY A 295 -19.90 9.98 23.46
C GLY A 295 -18.54 10.59 23.12
N LYS A 296 -18.12 10.57 21.86
CA LYS A 296 -16.89 11.19 21.32
C LYS A 296 -15.57 10.60 21.81
N LYS A 297 -15.59 9.41 22.38
CA LYS A 297 -14.36 8.70 22.78
C LYS A 297 -13.79 7.83 21.68
N CYS A 298 -14.55 7.61 20.63
CA CYS A 298 -14.16 6.80 19.47
C CYS A 298 -14.21 7.63 18.20
N LEU A 299 -13.29 7.33 17.29
CA LEU A 299 -13.22 7.90 15.95
C LEU A 299 -13.16 6.75 14.96
N MET A 300 -13.78 6.91 13.78
CA MET A 300 -13.71 5.94 12.71
C MET A 300 -13.15 6.58 11.43
N ALA A 301 -12.18 5.93 10.82
CA ALA A 301 -11.66 6.25 9.50
C ALA A 301 -12.14 5.19 8.50
N ILE A 302 -12.79 5.63 7.44
CA ILE A 302 -13.35 4.77 6.39
C ILE A 302 -12.66 5.10 5.07
N ALA A 303 -12.25 4.06 4.33
CA ALA A 303 -11.65 4.24 3.01
C ALA A 303 -12.67 4.81 2.01
N ALA A 304 -12.27 5.82 1.25
CA ALA A 304 -13.10 6.42 0.20
C ALA A 304 -13.27 5.52 -1.05
N GLY A 305 -12.59 4.38 -1.09
CA GLY A 305 -12.59 3.44 -2.23
C GLY A 305 -11.48 3.70 -3.24
N ASN A 306 -11.34 2.76 -4.18
CA ASN A 306 -10.28 2.76 -5.21
C ASN A 306 -10.84 3.02 -6.62
N GLU A 307 -12.14 3.30 -6.73
CA GLU A 307 -12.88 3.37 -8.00
C GLU A 307 -13.02 4.79 -8.55
N GLY A 308 -12.12 5.71 -8.18
CA GLY A 308 -12.14 7.11 -8.65
C GLY A 308 -12.08 7.28 -10.17
N HIS A 309 -11.67 6.24 -10.90
CA HIS A 309 -11.67 6.18 -12.36
C HIS A 309 -13.04 5.78 -12.97
N ARG A 310 -14.01 5.39 -12.13
CA ARG A 310 -15.35 4.95 -12.56
C ARG A 310 -16.38 6.05 -12.29
N ASN A 311 -17.25 6.29 -13.25
CA ASN A 311 -18.43 7.14 -13.06
C ASN A 311 -19.48 6.35 -12.27
N SER A 312 -19.33 6.29 -10.95
CA SER A 312 -20.23 5.53 -10.06
C SER A 312 -21.41 6.33 -9.52
N THR A 313 -21.55 7.60 -9.91
CA THR A 313 -22.62 8.49 -9.44
C THR A 313 -23.34 9.13 -10.62
N ILE A 314 -24.67 9.02 -10.64
CA ILE A 314 -25.53 9.72 -11.58
C ILE A 314 -26.33 10.74 -10.77
N VAL A 315 -26.21 12.00 -11.11
CA VAL A 315 -27.06 13.07 -10.59
C VAL A 315 -28.09 13.40 -11.66
N THR A 316 -29.37 13.26 -11.36
CA THR A 316 -30.46 13.63 -12.28
C THR A 316 -31.55 14.37 -11.54
N GLU A 317 -32.16 15.38 -12.18
CA GLU A 317 -33.39 15.97 -11.70
C GLU A 317 -34.56 15.06 -12.12
N VAL A 318 -35.36 14.65 -11.16
CA VAL A 318 -36.63 13.99 -11.43
C VAL A 318 -37.67 15.08 -11.65
N VAL A 319 -38.00 15.34 -12.92
CA VAL A 319 -39.07 16.25 -13.26
C VAL A 319 -40.38 15.43 -13.15
N GLY A 320 -41.18 15.75 -12.14
CA GLY A 320 -42.51 15.15 -11.91
C GLY A 320 -43.56 15.74 -12.83
#